data_ccd513632a8eb496b478a28aa7e9443e
#
_entry.id   ccd513632a8eb496b478a28aa7e9443e
#
_cell.length_a   1.000
_cell.length_b   1.000
_cell.length_c   1.000
_cell.angle_alpha   90.00
_cell.angle_beta   90.00
_cell.angle_gamma   90.00
#
_symmetry.space_group_name_H-M   'P 1'
#
loop_
_entity.id
_entity.type
_entity.pdbx_description
1 polymer ?
#
loop_
_entity_poly.entity_id
_entity_poly.type
_entity_poly.pdbx_seq_one_letter_code
_entity_poly.pdbx_strand_id
1 'polypeptide(L)'
;MEKIIGREAEFGKLTDYMGSGKSEFIALYGRRRVGKTFLIRSFFKDRFDFYATGVIDGSRETEMEAFHNALVRYGHKGNKATSWIEAFTQLAELLERKNRNRKRRLVVFIDELPCFDTHRSGFLQALDLFWNSRASWIDNIYFVVCGSATSWMMRNIVNNKAGLHKRATHTMHLRPFSLGQTEEYLKSRKFRWPRIAVLQAYMVLGGVPYYLSLLDPKKNVPDNIDTLFFSAEPELENEYQRLFNSLFKNAESYMEIVRLLSTHRDGYTRTEIANELKIPDNGHLSDMLDDLEHCDFVRRYNNGTLQKNGIYQLVDFFSLFHYRFGTRRVTDEHFWRNTLGTPE
;
A
#
# COMPACT_ATOMS: atom_id res chain seq x y z
N MET A 1 -2.16 17.68 18.62
CA MET A 1 -2.24 16.66 17.56
C MET A 1 -1.37 17.11 16.42
N GLU A 2 -0.40 16.31 16.02
CA GLU A 2 0.22 16.57 14.71
C GLU A 2 -0.86 16.44 13.65
N LYS A 3 -1.07 17.49 12.88
CA LYS A 3 -2.06 17.49 11.79
C LYS A 3 -1.57 16.52 10.72
N ILE A 4 -2.36 15.49 10.41
CA ILE A 4 -2.04 14.60 9.31
C ILE A 4 -2.25 15.39 8.02
N ILE A 5 -1.18 15.68 7.32
CA ILE A 5 -1.21 16.47 6.09
C ILE A 5 -1.52 15.55 4.90
N GLY A 6 -2.40 16.02 4.02
CA GLY A 6 -2.75 15.35 2.77
C GLY A 6 -3.60 14.08 2.93
N ARG A 7 -4.24 13.89 4.11
CA ARG A 7 -5.11 12.74 4.41
C ARG A 7 -6.41 13.16 5.11
N GLU A 8 -6.78 14.40 4.95
CA GLU A 8 -7.96 14.96 5.62
C GLU A 8 -9.24 14.25 5.22
N ALA A 9 -9.36 13.86 3.94
CA ALA A 9 -10.53 13.13 3.44
C ALA A 9 -10.62 11.71 4.03
N GLU A 10 -9.50 11.00 4.09
CA GLU A 10 -9.43 9.67 4.69
C GLU A 10 -9.69 9.72 6.19
N PHE A 11 -9.13 10.73 6.86
CA PHE A 11 -9.36 10.97 8.29
C PHE A 11 -10.84 11.28 8.58
N GLY A 12 -11.49 12.07 7.74
CA GLY A 12 -12.93 12.37 7.82
C GLY A 12 -13.75 11.09 7.72
N LYS A 13 -13.50 10.25 6.71
CA LYS A 13 -14.18 8.95 6.55
C LYS A 13 -14.01 8.04 7.77
N LEU A 14 -12.76 7.91 8.29
CA LEU A 14 -12.52 7.11 9.50
C LEU A 14 -13.31 7.65 10.71
N THR A 15 -13.47 8.98 10.81
CA THR A 15 -14.26 9.62 11.86
C THR A 15 -15.75 9.31 11.71
N ASP A 16 -16.29 9.38 10.48
CA ASP A 16 -17.69 9.03 10.20
C ASP A 16 -17.97 7.57 10.55
N TYR A 17 -17.06 6.66 10.18
CA TYR A 17 -17.19 5.23 10.52
C TYR A 17 -17.13 4.99 12.04
N MET A 18 -16.31 5.77 12.77
CA MET A 18 -16.29 5.73 14.24
C MET A 18 -17.63 6.13 14.86
N GLY A 19 -18.36 7.01 14.21
CA GLY A 19 -19.69 7.49 14.67
C GLY A 19 -20.86 6.59 14.30
N SER A 20 -20.70 5.53 13.51
CA SER A 20 -21.82 4.73 12.94
C SER A 20 -22.66 3.97 13.95
N GLY A 21 -22.15 3.72 15.16
CA GLY A 21 -22.86 3.00 16.23
C GLY A 21 -22.99 1.49 16.06
N LYS A 22 -22.42 0.90 15.00
CA LYS A 22 -22.40 -0.54 14.70
C LYS A 22 -20.99 -1.04 14.44
N SER A 23 -20.77 -2.35 14.47
CA SER A 23 -19.46 -2.92 14.10
C SER A 23 -19.12 -2.60 12.65
N GLU A 24 -17.88 -2.12 12.43
CA GLU A 24 -17.38 -1.75 11.11
C GLU A 24 -16.14 -2.57 10.78
N PHE A 25 -16.08 -3.06 9.54
CA PHE A 25 -14.93 -3.72 8.96
C PHE A 25 -14.35 -2.85 7.83
N ILE A 26 -13.22 -2.23 8.10
CA ILE A 26 -12.55 -1.32 7.16
C ILE A 26 -11.36 -2.03 6.53
N ALA A 27 -11.36 -2.15 5.20
CA ALA A 27 -10.23 -2.64 4.44
C ALA A 27 -9.46 -1.46 3.81
N LEU A 28 -8.27 -1.17 4.33
CA LEU A 28 -7.38 -0.13 3.82
C LEU A 28 -6.28 -0.78 2.96
N TYR A 29 -6.17 -0.38 1.71
CA TYR A 29 -5.19 -0.94 0.79
C TYR A 29 -4.51 0.16 -0.05
N GLY A 30 -3.44 -0.19 -0.71
CA GLY A 30 -2.62 0.70 -1.52
C GLY A 30 -1.17 0.28 -1.47
N ARG A 31 -0.37 0.73 -2.42
CA ARG A 31 1.03 0.31 -2.56
C ARG A 31 1.85 0.60 -1.29
N ARG A 32 3.02 -0.02 -1.21
CA ARG A 32 3.96 0.21 -0.12
C ARG A 32 4.38 1.69 -0.05
N ARG A 33 4.72 2.20 1.14
CA ARG A 33 5.25 3.56 1.37
C ARG A 33 4.24 4.72 1.29
N VAL A 34 2.94 4.46 1.02
CA VAL A 34 1.90 5.51 0.97
C VAL A 34 1.36 5.95 2.33
N GLY A 35 1.79 5.28 3.43
CA GLY A 35 1.46 5.71 4.80
C GLY A 35 0.21 5.06 5.40
N LYS A 36 -0.19 3.84 4.98
CA LYS A 36 -1.36 3.12 5.54
C LYS A 36 -1.29 2.96 7.05
N THR A 37 -0.24 2.31 7.53
CA THR A 37 0.00 2.09 8.96
C THR A 37 0.08 3.40 9.73
N PHE A 38 0.77 4.40 9.17
CA PHE A 38 0.88 5.73 9.77
C PHE A 38 -0.48 6.40 9.94
N LEU A 39 -1.36 6.34 8.93
CA LEU A 39 -2.72 6.90 8.99
C LEU A 39 -3.51 6.29 10.16
N ILE A 40 -3.56 4.96 10.26
CA ILE A 40 -4.34 4.27 11.28
C ILE A 40 -3.76 4.51 12.68
N ARG A 41 -2.43 4.41 12.84
CA ARG A 41 -1.77 4.67 14.12
C ARG A 41 -1.98 6.10 14.59
N SER A 42 -1.87 7.07 13.70
CA SER A 42 -2.11 8.49 14.01
C SER A 42 -3.57 8.76 14.35
N PHE A 43 -4.53 8.15 13.61
CA PHE A 43 -5.95 8.32 13.87
C PHE A 43 -6.33 7.83 15.28
N PHE A 44 -5.88 6.63 15.65
CA PHE A 44 -6.17 6.03 16.96
C PHE A 44 -5.17 6.44 18.05
N LYS A 45 -4.12 7.22 17.73
CA LYS A 45 -3.05 7.58 18.67
C LYS A 45 -2.42 6.36 19.34
N ASP A 46 -2.17 5.32 18.56
CA ASP A 46 -1.67 4.01 19.00
C ASP A 46 -2.53 3.32 20.10
N ARG A 47 -3.80 3.71 20.24
CA ARG A 47 -4.71 3.13 21.22
C ARG A 47 -5.56 2.04 20.57
N PHE A 48 -5.08 0.80 20.63
CA PHE A 48 -5.73 -0.38 20.12
C PHE A 48 -6.16 -1.33 21.24
N ASP A 49 -7.26 -2.03 21.03
CA ASP A 49 -7.66 -3.16 21.88
C ASP A 49 -6.98 -4.45 21.44
N PHE A 50 -6.60 -4.50 20.16
CA PHE A 50 -5.73 -5.51 19.59
C PHE A 50 -5.01 -4.93 18.36
N TYR A 51 -3.72 -5.18 18.27
CA TYR A 51 -2.90 -4.86 17.09
C TYR A 51 -1.94 -6.01 16.80
N ALA A 52 -1.99 -6.51 15.58
CA ALA A 52 -1.03 -7.46 15.04
C ALA A 52 -0.54 -6.99 13.67
N THR A 53 0.68 -7.36 13.31
CA THR A 53 1.25 -7.12 11.98
C THR A 53 1.84 -8.41 11.45
N GLY A 54 1.57 -8.70 10.16
CA GLY A 54 2.16 -9.84 9.49
C GLY A 54 3.65 -9.63 9.21
N VAL A 55 4.36 -10.72 9.06
CA VAL A 55 5.81 -10.79 8.80
C VAL A 55 6.02 -11.04 7.31
N ILE A 56 6.75 -10.17 6.64
CA ILE A 56 7.05 -10.34 5.22
C ILE A 56 7.85 -11.65 5.04
N ASP A 57 7.41 -12.49 4.09
CA ASP A 57 7.98 -13.81 3.82
C ASP A 57 8.00 -14.77 5.02
N GLY A 58 7.10 -14.52 6.00
CA GLY A 58 6.94 -15.39 7.17
C GLY A 58 6.36 -16.75 6.82
N SER A 59 6.83 -17.81 7.52
CA SER A 59 6.17 -19.12 7.48
C SER A 59 4.85 -19.08 8.26
N ARG A 60 3.98 -20.08 8.07
CA ARG A 60 2.76 -20.22 8.88
C ARG A 60 3.06 -20.20 10.38
N GLU A 61 4.11 -20.87 10.79
CA GLU A 61 4.55 -20.93 12.19
C GLU A 61 4.97 -19.57 12.72
N THR A 62 5.69 -18.79 11.91
CA THR A 62 6.12 -17.43 12.24
C THR A 62 4.90 -16.50 12.40
N GLU A 63 3.93 -16.60 11.49
CA GLU A 63 2.71 -15.79 11.53
C GLU A 63 1.83 -16.15 12.74
N MET A 64 1.67 -17.44 13.04
CA MET A 64 0.96 -17.91 14.22
C MET A 64 1.64 -17.45 15.52
N GLU A 65 2.98 -17.43 15.55
CA GLU A 65 3.75 -16.93 16.69
C GLU A 65 3.57 -15.42 16.87
N ALA A 66 3.69 -14.66 15.78
CA ALA A 66 3.50 -13.20 15.80
C ALA A 66 2.08 -12.84 16.30
N PHE A 67 1.06 -13.54 15.83
CA PHE A 67 -0.32 -13.34 16.25
C PHE A 67 -0.53 -13.71 17.73
N HIS A 68 0.03 -14.84 18.19
CA HIS A 68 -0.02 -15.23 19.60
C HIS A 68 0.65 -14.20 20.51
N ASN A 69 1.85 -13.73 20.15
CA ASN A 69 2.56 -12.70 20.88
C ASN A 69 1.76 -11.38 20.97
N ALA A 70 1.03 -11.05 19.90
CA ALA A 70 0.09 -9.95 19.94
C ALA A 70 -1.06 -10.22 20.92
N LEU A 71 -1.69 -11.39 20.90
CA LEU A 71 -2.75 -11.78 21.87
C LEU A 71 -2.27 -11.65 23.31
N VAL A 72 -1.09 -12.17 23.63
CA VAL A 72 -0.49 -12.08 24.97
C VAL A 72 -0.26 -10.63 25.39
N ARG A 73 0.28 -9.79 24.49
CA ARG A 73 0.48 -8.35 24.73
C ARG A 73 -0.81 -7.64 25.14
N TYR A 74 -1.94 -8.05 24.57
CA TYR A 74 -3.24 -7.46 24.84
C TYR A 74 -4.04 -8.18 25.94
N GLY A 75 -3.41 -9.13 26.67
CA GLY A 75 -3.94 -9.74 27.89
C GLY A 75 -4.55 -11.14 27.74
N HIS A 76 -4.25 -11.84 26.63
CA HIS A 76 -4.54 -13.27 26.53
C HIS A 76 -3.54 -14.06 27.42
N LYS A 77 -4.06 -15.09 28.11
CA LYS A 77 -3.28 -15.92 29.06
C LYS A 77 -3.26 -17.41 28.67
N GLY A 78 -3.86 -17.76 27.53
CA GLY A 78 -3.91 -19.14 27.06
C GLY A 78 -2.68 -19.57 26.29
N ASN A 79 -2.64 -20.84 25.93
CA ASN A 79 -1.59 -21.40 25.08
C ASN A 79 -1.70 -20.87 23.65
N LYS A 80 -0.60 -21.00 22.90
CA LYS A 80 -0.57 -20.68 21.48
C LYS A 80 -1.56 -21.58 20.73
N ALA A 81 -2.36 -20.96 19.87
CA ALA A 81 -3.29 -21.65 19.00
C ALA A 81 -2.57 -22.56 17.99
N THR A 82 -3.19 -23.67 17.63
CA THR A 82 -2.69 -24.64 16.64
C THR A 82 -3.24 -24.37 15.24
N SER A 83 -4.30 -23.57 15.14
CA SER A 83 -4.97 -23.20 13.91
C SER A 83 -5.43 -21.74 13.90
N TRP A 84 -5.65 -21.17 12.73
CA TRP A 84 -6.21 -19.82 12.62
C TRP A 84 -7.63 -19.70 13.20
N ILE A 85 -8.43 -20.76 13.11
CA ILE A 85 -9.76 -20.78 13.74
C ILE A 85 -9.64 -20.62 15.26
N GLU A 86 -8.71 -21.34 15.88
CA GLU A 86 -8.45 -21.22 17.32
C GLU A 86 -7.87 -19.86 17.68
N ALA A 87 -6.93 -19.33 16.88
CA ALA A 87 -6.33 -18.01 17.10
C ALA A 87 -7.39 -16.89 17.06
N PHE A 88 -8.29 -16.92 16.10
CA PHE A 88 -9.40 -15.96 16.03
C PHE A 88 -10.47 -16.19 17.11
N THR A 89 -10.65 -17.42 17.59
CA THR A 89 -11.49 -17.70 18.76
C THR A 89 -10.91 -17.04 20.01
N GLN A 90 -9.59 -17.18 20.24
CA GLN A 90 -8.88 -16.51 21.33
C GLN A 90 -8.98 -14.98 21.23
N LEU A 91 -8.90 -14.41 20.01
CA LEU A 91 -9.14 -12.99 19.78
C LEU A 91 -10.57 -12.58 20.15
N ALA A 92 -11.58 -13.34 19.72
CA ALA A 92 -12.98 -13.07 20.05
C ALA A 92 -13.21 -13.05 21.55
N GLU A 93 -12.72 -14.04 22.28
CA GLU A 93 -12.83 -14.12 23.75
C GLU A 93 -12.11 -12.94 24.44
N LEU A 94 -10.95 -12.52 23.92
CA LEU A 94 -10.26 -11.33 24.41
C LEU A 94 -11.10 -10.07 24.25
N LEU A 95 -11.71 -9.88 23.07
CA LEU A 95 -12.57 -8.73 22.78
C LEU A 95 -13.86 -8.74 23.59
N GLU A 96 -14.51 -9.91 23.75
CA GLU A 96 -15.71 -10.07 24.59
C GLU A 96 -15.42 -9.71 26.06
N ARG A 97 -14.27 -10.12 26.60
CA ARG A 97 -13.84 -9.72 27.96
C ARG A 97 -13.66 -8.22 28.08
N LYS A 98 -13.03 -7.57 27.07
CA LYS A 98 -12.83 -6.11 27.06
C LYS A 98 -14.15 -5.35 26.86
N ASN A 99 -15.14 -5.95 26.22
CA ASN A 99 -16.43 -5.34 25.92
C ASN A 99 -17.42 -5.32 27.09
N ARG A 100 -17.11 -5.95 28.22
CA ARG A 100 -18.06 -6.10 29.36
C ARG A 100 -18.74 -4.78 29.79
N ASN A 101 -18.06 -3.65 29.64
CA ASN A 101 -18.59 -2.35 30.05
C ASN A 101 -19.21 -1.53 28.91
N ARG A 102 -19.20 -1.98 27.66
CA ARG A 102 -19.76 -1.35 26.43
C ARG A 102 -19.62 0.19 26.34
N LYS A 103 -18.66 0.79 27.05
CA LYS A 103 -18.53 2.25 27.17
C LYS A 103 -17.85 2.92 25.97
N ARG A 104 -17.12 2.16 25.16
CA ARG A 104 -16.38 2.68 24.00
C ARG A 104 -16.27 1.62 22.92
N ARG A 105 -15.93 2.03 21.70
CA ARG A 105 -15.61 1.11 20.61
C ARG A 105 -14.32 0.35 20.90
N LEU A 106 -14.31 -0.91 20.54
CA LEU A 106 -13.10 -1.74 20.55
C LEU A 106 -12.41 -1.60 19.20
N VAL A 107 -11.15 -1.16 19.23
CA VAL A 107 -10.36 -0.95 18.04
C VAL A 107 -9.42 -2.13 17.82
N VAL A 108 -9.64 -2.84 16.73
CA VAL A 108 -8.80 -3.96 16.28
C VAL A 108 -8.11 -3.57 15.00
N PHE A 109 -6.79 -3.69 14.97
CA PHE A 109 -6.01 -3.38 13.78
C PHE A 109 -5.11 -4.57 13.40
N ILE A 110 -5.28 -5.11 12.19
CA ILE A 110 -4.39 -6.12 11.61
C ILE A 110 -3.68 -5.49 10.42
N ASP A 111 -2.39 -5.26 10.58
CA ASP A 111 -1.54 -4.67 9.57
C ASP A 111 -0.85 -5.74 8.73
N GLU A 112 -0.55 -5.44 7.46
CA GLU A 112 -0.01 -6.36 6.47
C GLU A 112 -0.74 -7.72 6.45
N LEU A 113 -2.09 -7.65 6.41
CA LEU A 113 -2.99 -8.80 6.40
C LEU A 113 -2.61 -9.90 5.39
N PRO A 114 -2.14 -9.59 4.16
CA PRO A 114 -1.73 -10.60 3.19
C PRO A 114 -0.64 -11.55 3.68
N CYS A 115 0.23 -11.11 4.60
CA CYS A 115 1.32 -11.93 5.13
C CYS A 115 0.82 -13.14 5.93
N PHE A 116 -0.32 -12.98 6.65
CA PHE A 116 -0.92 -14.07 7.42
C PHE A 116 -1.50 -15.19 6.55
N ASP A 117 -1.84 -14.90 5.27
CA ASP A 117 -2.43 -15.86 4.35
C ASP A 117 -1.35 -16.69 3.65
N THR A 118 -0.63 -17.49 4.42
CA THR A 118 0.37 -18.42 3.88
C THR A 118 -0.29 -19.59 3.16
N HIS A 119 0.47 -20.31 2.33
CA HIS A 119 -0.07 -21.39 1.51
C HIS A 119 -0.87 -22.41 2.34
N ARG A 120 -2.12 -22.66 1.97
CA ARG A 120 -3.04 -23.62 2.63
C ARG A 120 -3.20 -23.41 4.15
N SER A 121 -3.01 -22.20 4.63
CA SER A 121 -3.09 -21.93 6.09
C SER A 121 -4.50 -21.96 6.65
N GLY A 122 -5.54 -21.73 5.82
CA GLY A 122 -6.91 -21.57 6.26
C GLY A 122 -7.21 -20.21 6.91
N PHE A 123 -6.31 -19.24 6.73
CA PHE A 123 -6.42 -17.91 7.35
C PHE A 123 -7.68 -17.16 6.91
N LEU A 124 -7.94 -17.08 5.59
CA LEU A 124 -9.12 -16.37 5.07
C LEU A 124 -10.43 -16.97 5.56
N GLN A 125 -10.52 -18.29 5.62
CA GLN A 125 -11.70 -18.99 6.13
C GLN A 125 -11.92 -18.71 7.62
N ALA A 126 -10.83 -18.67 8.39
CA ALA A 126 -10.88 -18.35 9.82
C ALA A 126 -11.27 -16.88 10.07
N LEU A 127 -10.74 -15.95 9.27
CA LEU A 127 -11.11 -14.54 9.32
C LEU A 127 -12.60 -14.32 8.97
N ASP A 128 -13.10 -15.00 7.93
CA ASP A 128 -14.50 -14.94 7.53
C ASP A 128 -15.40 -15.48 8.65
N LEU A 129 -15.05 -16.63 9.23
CA LEU A 129 -15.76 -17.23 10.35
C LEU A 129 -15.77 -16.30 11.56
N PHE A 130 -14.61 -15.73 11.93
CA PHE A 130 -14.50 -14.78 13.05
C PHE A 130 -15.42 -13.57 12.85
N TRP A 131 -15.38 -12.94 11.68
CA TRP A 131 -16.23 -11.79 11.43
C TRP A 131 -17.72 -12.14 11.48
N ASN A 132 -18.12 -13.20 10.79
CA ASN A 132 -19.53 -13.57 10.65
C ASN A 132 -20.16 -14.13 11.94
N SER A 133 -19.41 -14.93 12.70
CA SER A 133 -19.94 -15.64 13.85
C SER A 133 -19.73 -14.93 15.20
N ARG A 134 -18.80 -13.96 15.25
CA ARG A 134 -18.43 -13.30 16.52
C ARG A 134 -18.36 -11.78 16.39
N ALA A 135 -17.45 -11.26 15.59
CA ALA A 135 -17.12 -9.83 15.58
C ALA A 135 -18.28 -8.93 15.16
N SER A 136 -19.08 -9.34 14.16
CA SER A 136 -20.24 -8.58 13.69
C SER A 136 -21.39 -8.54 14.70
N TRP A 137 -21.42 -9.46 15.66
CA TRP A 137 -22.43 -9.53 16.72
C TRP A 137 -22.07 -8.70 17.96
N ILE A 138 -20.83 -8.23 18.03
CA ILE A 138 -20.36 -7.31 19.06
C ILE A 138 -20.58 -5.88 18.52
N ASP A 139 -21.66 -5.21 18.85
CA ASP A 139 -22.16 -3.96 18.24
C ASP A 139 -21.19 -2.77 18.24
N ASN A 140 -19.97 -2.90 18.70
CA ASN A 140 -19.03 -1.77 18.87
C ASN A 140 -17.60 -2.05 18.42
N ILE A 141 -17.37 -3.05 17.57
CA ILE A 141 -16.03 -3.31 17.02
C ILE A 141 -15.75 -2.36 15.87
N TYR A 142 -14.55 -1.78 15.89
CA TYR A 142 -13.93 -1.07 14.78
C TYR A 142 -12.74 -1.88 14.30
N PHE A 143 -12.99 -2.74 13.30
CA PHE A 143 -12.02 -3.69 12.78
C PHE A 143 -11.37 -3.13 11.52
N VAL A 144 -10.09 -2.81 11.61
CA VAL A 144 -9.29 -2.31 10.48
C VAL A 144 -8.30 -3.37 10.04
N VAL A 145 -8.28 -3.66 8.77
CA VAL A 145 -7.23 -4.46 8.15
C VAL A 145 -6.53 -3.63 7.11
N CYS A 146 -5.20 -3.77 6.98
CA CYS A 146 -4.51 -3.17 5.86
C CYS A 146 -3.50 -4.11 5.21
N GLY A 147 -3.14 -3.81 3.96
CA GLY A 147 -2.16 -4.56 3.21
C GLY A 147 -1.55 -3.76 2.08
N SER A 148 -0.25 -3.98 1.85
CA SER A 148 0.48 -3.39 0.73
C SER A 148 0.36 -4.21 -0.55
N ALA A 149 0.15 -5.53 -0.47
CA ALA A 149 -0.18 -6.37 -1.61
C ALA A 149 -1.60 -6.08 -2.12
N THR A 150 -1.73 -4.97 -2.85
CA THR A 150 -3.03 -4.41 -3.29
C THR A 150 -3.85 -5.42 -4.08
N SER A 151 -3.23 -6.17 -4.98
CA SER A 151 -3.89 -7.21 -5.76
C SER A 151 -4.48 -8.32 -4.89
N TRP A 152 -3.76 -8.74 -3.86
CA TRP A 152 -4.27 -9.71 -2.90
C TRP A 152 -5.47 -9.14 -2.13
N MET A 153 -5.39 -7.89 -1.65
CA MET A 153 -6.48 -7.21 -0.97
C MET A 153 -7.72 -7.09 -1.86
N MET A 154 -7.53 -6.72 -3.13
CA MET A 154 -8.62 -6.63 -4.11
C MET A 154 -9.29 -7.99 -4.34
N ARG A 155 -8.50 -9.04 -4.58
CA ARG A 155 -9.04 -10.39 -4.87
C ARG A 155 -9.71 -11.04 -3.66
N ASN A 156 -9.14 -10.89 -2.47
CA ASN A 156 -9.55 -11.67 -1.30
C ASN A 156 -10.48 -10.90 -0.34
N ILE A 157 -10.40 -9.58 -0.29
CA ILE A 157 -11.18 -8.76 0.65
C ILE A 157 -12.22 -7.91 -0.07
N VAL A 158 -11.82 -7.17 -1.11
CA VAL A 158 -12.68 -6.16 -1.75
C VAL A 158 -13.64 -6.80 -2.78
N ASN A 159 -13.11 -7.58 -3.73
CA ASN A 159 -13.85 -8.16 -4.86
C ASN A 159 -14.12 -9.66 -4.70
N ASN A 160 -13.83 -10.25 -3.56
CA ASN A 160 -14.02 -11.68 -3.34
C ASN A 160 -15.49 -12.08 -3.55
N LYS A 161 -15.74 -13.01 -4.46
CA LYS A 161 -17.08 -13.55 -4.75
C LYS A 161 -17.50 -14.69 -3.81
N ALA A 162 -16.59 -15.19 -2.98
CA ALA A 162 -16.79 -16.24 -1.98
C ALA A 162 -16.98 -15.63 -0.56
N GLY A 163 -16.67 -16.31 0.52
CA GLY A 163 -16.95 -15.99 1.91
C GLY A 163 -16.85 -14.53 2.36
N LEU A 164 -15.71 -13.85 2.13
CA LEU A 164 -15.51 -12.45 2.54
C LEU A 164 -16.18 -11.40 1.64
N HIS A 165 -16.95 -11.82 0.63
CA HIS A 165 -17.66 -10.90 -0.27
C HIS A 165 -18.60 -9.96 0.49
N LYS A 166 -18.41 -8.64 0.31
CA LYS A 166 -19.17 -7.58 0.98
C LYS A 166 -19.12 -7.62 2.54
N ARG A 167 -18.09 -8.27 3.12
CA ARG A 167 -17.91 -8.26 4.59
C ARG A 167 -17.20 -7.00 5.06
N ALA A 168 -16.26 -6.49 4.30
CA ALA A 168 -15.75 -5.16 4.55
C ALA A 168 -16.90 -4.16 4.36
N THR A 169 -17.31 -3.51 5.45
CA THR A 169 -18.36 -2.48 5.41
C THR A 169 -17.88 -1.25 4.66
N HIS A 170 -16.56 -1.03 4.69
CA HIS A 170 -15.90 0.06 3.97
C HIS A 170 -14.57 -0.39 3.38
N THR A 171 -14.28 0.13 2.19
CA THR A 171 -12.99 -0.06 1.53
C THR A 171 -12.36 1.30 1.27
N MET A 172 -11.06 1.42 1.48
CA MET A 172 -10.32 2.66 1.31
C MET A 172 -9.03 2.40 0.55
N HIS A 173 -8.91 2.94 -0.66
CA HIS A 173 -7.69 2.93 -1.44
C HIS A 173 -6.83 4.14 -1.07
N LEU A 174 -5.67 3.91 -0.45
CA LEU A 174 -4.74 4.97 -0.09
C LEU A 174 -3.69 5.13 -1.20
N ARG A 175 -3.86 6.19 -1.97
CA ARG A 175 -2.99 6.52 -3.11
C ARG A 175 -1.79 7.38 -2.68
N PRO A 176 -0.73 7.49 -3.50
CA PRO A 176 0.26 8.54 -3.36
C PRO A 176 -0.39 9.93 -3.27
N PHE A 177 0.31 10.89 -2.70
CA PHE A 177 -0.17 12.27 -2.66
C PHE A 177 -0.35 12.83 -4.07
N SER A 178 -1.38 13.64 -4.26
CA SER A 178 -1.48 14.52 -5.42
C SER A 178 -0.40 15.61 -5.35
N LEU A 179 -0.20 16.34 -6.45
CA LEU A 179 0.74 17.47 -6.47
C LEU A 179 0.39 18.52 -5.40
N GLY A 180 -0.91 18.82 -5.20
CA GLY A 180 -1.36 19.75 -4.15
C GLY A 180 -1.04 19.24 -2.75
N GLN A 181 -1.34 17.98 -2.46
CA GLN A 181 -1.00 17.35 -1.17
C GLN A 181 0.51 17.27 -0.94
N THR A 182 1.29 17.06 -1.99
CA THR A 182 2.76 17.11 -1.92
C THR A 182 3.24 18.50 -1.55
N GLU A 183 2.69 19.56 -2.17
CA GLU A 183 3.03 20.94 -1.82
C GLU A 183 2.71 21.26 -0.35
N GLU A 184 1.54 20.85 0.14
CA GLU A 184 1.14 21.02 1.54
C GLU A 184 2.04 20.26 2.50
N TYR A 185 2.37 19.01 2.16
CA TYR A 185 3.28 18.17 2.94
C TYR A 185 4.68 18.80 3.05
N LEU A 186 5.27 19.23 1.92
CA LEU A 186 6.59 19.86 1.92
C LEU A 186 6.58 21.20 2.69
N LYS A 187 5.53 22.02 2.56
CA LYS A 187 5.37 23.23 3.37
C LYS A 187 5.33 22.92 4.87
N SER A 188 4.64 21.87 5.28
CA SER A 188 4.57 21.45 6.69
C SER A 188 5.94 21.02 7.23
N ARG A 189 6.83 20.52 6.33
CA ARG A 189 8.21 20.14 6.62
C ARG A 189 9.20 21.30 6.49
N LYS A 190 8.71 22.53 6.40
CA LYS A 190 9.48 23.79 6.32
C LYS A 190 10.25 23.98 5.00
N PHE A 191 9.86 23.29 3.92
CA PHE A 191 10.40 23.58 2.59
C PHE A 191 9.89 24.95 2.11
N ARG A 192 10.79 25.75 1.55
CA ARG A 192 10.50 27.07 0.96
C ARG A 192 10.66 27.06 -0.55
N TRP A 193 10.42 25.91 -1.17
CA TRP A 193 10.57 25.75 -2.60
C TRP A 193 9.49 26.47 -3.39
N PRO A 194 9.84 27.07 -4.55
CA PRO A 194 8.81 27.56 -5.48
C PRO A 194 8.05 26.37 -6.07
N ARG A 195 6.86 26.62 -6.62
CA ARG A 195 6.00 25.57 -7.16
C ARG A 195 6.65 24.71 -8.23
N ILE A 196 7.53 25.31 -9.06
CA ILE A 196 8.27 24.57 -10.07
C ILE A 196 9.20 23.52 -9.43
N ALA A 197 9.86 23.83 -8.34
CA ALA A 197 10.69 22.90 -7.60
C ALA A 197 9.86 21.78 -6.95
N VAL A 198 8.68 22.08 -6.42
CA VAL A 198 7.74 21.07 -5.93
C VAL A 198 7.31 20.14 -7.06
N LEU A 199 7.00 20.68 -8.26
CA LEU A 199 6.66 19.88 -9.43
C LEU A 199 7.81 18.97 -9.85
N GLN A 200 9.06 19.49 -9.90
CA GLN A 200 10.23 18.69 -10.22
C GLN A 200 10.41 17.52 -9.25
N ALA A 201 10.35 17.77 -7.94
CA ALA A 201 10.43 16.71 -6.94
C ALA A 201 9.27 15.68 -7.08
N TYR A 202 8.05 16.15 -7.38
CA TYR A 202 6.90 15.30 -7.63
C TYR A 202 7.09 14.40 -8.86
N MET A 203 7.65 14.93 -9.94
CA MET A 203 7.93 14.17 -11.17
C MET A 203 9.02 13.10 -10.99
N VAL A 204 9.83 13.19 -9.95
CA VAL A 204 10.84 12.18 -9.61
C VAL A 204 10.30 11.17 -8.59
N LEU A 205 9.67 11.64 -7.53
CA LEU A 205 9.30 10.83 -6.36
C LEU A 205 7.84 10.35 -6.35
N GLY A 206 7.01 10.83 -7.28
CA GLY A 206 5.64 10.36 -7.51
C GLY A 206 4.65 10.64 -6.38
N GLY A 207 4.91 11.61 -5.53
CA GLY A 207 4.02 11.94 -4.40
C GLY A 207 3.98 10.88 -3.30
N VAL A 208 4.94 9.95 -3.26
CA VAL A 208 5.00 8.91 -2.23
C VAL A 208 5.51 9.50 -0.92
N PRO A 209 4.70 9.49 0.17
CA PRO A 209 5.05 10.16 1.42
C PRO A 209 6.41 9.78 1.99
N TYR A 210 6.77 8.50 1.93
CA TYR A 210 8.07 8.04 2.40
C TYR A 210 9.21 8.68 1.61
N TYR A 211 9.16 8.70 0.28
CA TYR A 211 10.22 9.29 -0.54
C TYR A 211 10.33 10.80 -0.31
N LEU A 212 9.19 11.47 -0.17
CA LEU A 212 9.16 12.90 0.18
C LEU A 212 9.75 13.16 1.58
N SER A 213 9.66 12.20 2.50
CA SER A 213 10.23 12.34 3.84
C SER A 213 11.76 12.29 3.89
N LEU A 214 12.38 11.75 2.85
CA LEU A 214 13.85 11.68 2.70
C LEU A 214 14.47 12.99 2.22
N LEU A 215 13.66 13.93 1.72
CA LEU A 215 14.14 15.22 1.24
C LEU A 215 14.65 16.11 2.40
N ASP A 216 15.76 16.80 2.15
CA ASP A 216 16.33 17.78 3.06
C ASP A 216 15.86 19.20 2.69
N PRO A 217 15.16 19.93 3.58
CA PRO A 217 14.67 21.29 3.31
C PRO A 217 15.79 22.33 3.16
N LYS A 218 17.04 22.01 3.53
CA LYS A 218 18.20 22.87 3.38
C LYS A 218 18.82 22.80 2.00
N LYS A 219 18.49 21.76 1.21
CA LYS A 219 18.99 21.52 -0.14
C LYS A 219 17.97 21.97 -1.19
N ASN A 220 18.44 22.33 -2.38
CA ASN A 220 17.58 22.49 -3.56
C ASN A 220 17.14 21.11 -4.09
N VAL A 221 16.30 21.07 -5.13
CA VAL A 221 15.80 19.81 -5.70
C VAL A 221 16.93 18.99 -6.35
N PRO A 222 17.79 19.55 -7.23
CA PRO A 222 18.88 18.79 -7.80
C PRO A 222 19.79 18.12 -6.77
N ASP A 223 20.21 18.85 -5.74
CA ASP A 223 21.09 18.31 -4.71
C ASP A 223 20.39 17.21 -3.87
N ASN A 224 19.08 17.30 -3.66
CA ASN A 224 18.31 16.22 -3.05
C ASN A 224 18.25 14.96 -3.94
N ILE A 225 18.02 15.14 -5.25
CA ILE A 225 17.95 14.02 -6.19
C ILE A 225 19.33 13.35 -6.31
N ASP A 226 20.41 14.11 -6.43
CA ASP A 226 21.76 13.56 -6.43
C ASP A 226 22.03 12.73 -5.17
N THR A 227 21.67 13.25 -3.99
CA THR A 227 21.84 12.52 -2.73
C THR A 227 21.03 11.21 -2.70
N LEU A 228 19.79 11.21 -3.20
CA LEU A 228 18.91 10.04 -3.11
C LEU A 228 19.20 8.96 -4.15
N PHE A 229 19.79 9.32 -5.31
CA PHE A 229 19.90 8.39 -6.44
C PHE A 229 21.35 8.24 -6.98
N PHE A 230 22.23 9.22 -6.80
CA PHE A 230 23.52 9.27 -7.50
C PHE A 230 24.74 9.43 -6.59
N SER A 231 24.55 9.58 -5.27
CA SER A 231 25.64 9.60 -4.30
C SER A 231 26.34 8.24 -4.20
N ALA A 232 27.46 8.16 -3.49
CA ALA A 232 28.21 6.92 -3.29
C ALA A 232 27.36 5.80 -2.60
N GLU A 233 26.44 6.18 -1.72
CA GLU A 233 25.50 5.28 -1.04
C GLU A 233 24.08 5.86 -1.15
N PRO A 234 23.40 5.72 -2.29
CA PRO A 234 22.13 6.37 -2.50
C PRO A 234 21.00 5.62 -1.77
N GLU A 235 20.20 6.35 -1.01
CA GLU A 235 19.09 5.81 -0.21
C GLU A 235 18.07 5.01 -1.05
N LEU A 236 17.85 5.42 -2.31
CA LEU A 236 16.84 4.83 -3.20
C LEU A 236 17.43 3.92 -4.29
N GLU A 237 18.72 3.57 -4.24
CA GLU A 237 19.38 2.73 -5.24
C GLU A 237 18.60 1.45 -5.57
N ASN A 238 18.28 0.66 -4.55
CA ASN A 238 17.60 -0.62 -4.69
C ASN A 238 16.09 -0.56 -4.39
N GLU A 239 15.55 0.64 -4.20
CA GLU A 239 14.15 0.77 -3.77
C GLU A 239 13.17 0.27 -4.83
N TYR A 240 13.47 0.49 -6.11
CA TYR A 240 12.61 0.02 -7.20
C TYR A 240 12.44 -1.50 -7.18
N GLN A 241 13.54 -2.23 -7.10
CA GLN A 241 13.53 -3.70 -7.01
C GLN A 241 12.80 -4.19 -5.75
N ARG A 242 13.10 -3.57 -4.59
CA ARG A 242 12.46 -3.90 -3.31
C ARG A 242 10.96 -3.64 -3.33
N LEU A 243 10.53 -2.56 -4.00
CA LEU A 243 9.13 -2.22 -4.15
C LEU A 243 8.38 -3.32 -4.91
N PHE A 244 8.86 -3.71 -6.09
CA PHE A 244 8.23 -4.73 -6.92
C PHE A 244 8.23 -6.10 -6.24
N ASN A 245 9.35 -6.53 -5.65
CA ASN A 245 9.45 -7.79 -4.92
C ASN A 245 8.46 -7.86 -3.74
N SER A 246 8.16 -6.73 -3.10
CA SER A 246 7.20 -6.69 -2.00
C SER A 246 5.73 -6.72 -2.43
N LEU A 247 5.45 -6.45 -3.70
CA LEU A 247 4.09 -6.38 -4.24
C LEU A 247 3.71 -7.62 -5.04
N PHE A 248 4.67 -8.23 -5.75
CA PHE A 248 4.42 -9.27 -6.74
C PHE A 248 5.35 -10.47 -6.56
N LYS A 249 4.78 -11.69 -6.60
CA LYS A 249 5.57 -12.93 -6.48
C LYS A 249 6.57 -13.12 -7.65
N ASN A 250 6.17 -12.70 -8.87
CA ASN A 250 7.00 -12.75 -10.08
C ASN A 250 7.35 -11.33 -10.50
N ALA A 251 8.03 -10.59 -9.64
CA ALA A 251 8.31 -9.17 -9.82
C ALA A 251 8.96 -8.83 -11.16
N GLU A 252 9.84 -9.69 -11.67
CA GLU A 252 10.56 -9.47 -12.95
C GLU A 252 9.60 -9.29 -14.13
N SER A 253 8.57 -10.13 -14.26
CA SER A 253 7.57 -10.01 -15.33
C SER A 253 6.80 -8.68 -15.27
N TYR A 254 6.48 -8.22 -14.08
CA TYR A 254 5.84 -6.90 -13.90
C TYR A 254 6.80 -5.76 -14.24
N MET A 255 8.05 -5.86 -13.84
CA MET A 255 9.08 -4.86 -14.16
C MET A 255 9.35 -4.78 -15.66
N GLU A 256 9.31 -5.90 -16.40
CA GLU A 256 9.43 -5.90 -17.87
C GLU A 256 8.29 -5.15 -18.54
N ILE A 257 7.05 -5.36 -18.07
CA ILE A 257 5.88 -4.60 -18.57
C ILE A 257 6.07 -3.10 -18.29
N VAL A 258 6.44 -2.73 -17.07
CA VAL A 258 6.63 -1.32 -16.70
C VAL A 258 7.79 -0.70 -17.47
N ARG A 259 8.88 -1.45 -17.70
CA ARG A 259 10.00 -1.02 -18.54
C ARG A 259 9.55 -0.72 -19.98
N LEU A 260 8.78 -1.63 -20.58
CA LEU A 260 8.20 -1.39 -21.91
C LEU A 260 7.34 -0.14 -21.91
N LEU A 261 6.41 -0.01 -20.94
CA LEU A 261 5.52 1.16 -20.86
C LEU A 261 6.28 2.48 -20.63
N SER A 262 7.49 2.43 -20.06
CA SER A 262 8.32 3.63 -19.88
C SER A 262 8.92 4.17 -21.18
N THR A 263 8.96 3.37 -22.24
CA THR A 263 9.55 3.76 -23.55
C THR A 263 8.56 4.53 -24.43
N HIS A 264 7.24 4.42 -24.17
CA HIS A 264 6.23 5.02 -25.02
C HIS A 264 5.23 5.85 -24.20
N ARG A 265 5.22 7.16 -24.47
CA ARG A 265 4.45 8.13 -23.68
C ARG A 265 2.95 7.87 -23.73
N ASP A 266 2.42 7.45 -24.87
CA ASP A 266 0.99 7.24 -25.07
C ASP A 266 0.51 5.86 -24.60
N GLY A 267 1.46 5.00 -24.17
CA GLY A 267 1.19 3.64 -23.70
C GLY A 267 1.02 2.63 -24.81
N TYR A 268 0.58 1.43 -24.44
CA TYR A 268 0.36 0.28 -25.34
C TYR A 268 -0.97 -0.40 -25.04
N THR A 269 -1.57 -0.97 -26.05
CA THR A 269 -2.67 -1.93 -25.86
C THR A 269 -2.13 -3.26 -25.31
N ARG A 270 -2.99 -4.10 -24.72
CA ARG A 270 -2.58 -5.43 -24.23
C ARG A 270 -1.94 -6.28 -25.31
N THR A 271 -2.48 -6.25 -26.53
CA THR A 271 -1.95 -7.03 -27.67
C THR A 271 -0.56 -6.52 -28.09
N GLU A 272 -0.35 -5.20 -28.11
CA GLU A 272 0.97 -4.64 -28.38
C GLU A 272 1.98 -5.02 -27.30
N ILE A 273 1.60 -4.98 -26.02
CA ILE A 273 2.46 -5.43 -24.89
C ILE A 273 2.85 -6.91 -25.11
N ALA A 274 1.89 -7.77 -25.44
CA ALA A 274 2.13 -9.18 -25.68
C ALA A 274 3.13 -9.41 -26.84
N ASN A 275 2.96 -8.67 -27.94
CA ASN A 275 3.82 -8.75 -29.11
C ASN A 275 5.25 -8.25 -28.82
N GLU A 276 5.39 -7.08 -28.20
CA GLU A 276 6.68 -6.46 -27.88
C GLU A 276 7.51 -7.30 -26.90
N LEU A 277 6.85 -7.86 -25.87
CA LEU A 277 7.50 -8.72 -24.88
C LEU A 277 7.59 -10.18 -25.33
N LYS A 278 6.99 -10.56 -26.47
CA LYS A 278 6.91 -11.94 -26.99
C LYS A 278 6.31 -12.94 -25.97
N ILE A 279 5.28 -12.49 -25.25
CA ILE A 279 4.56 -13.31 -24.28
C ILE A 279 3.13 -13.61 -24.76
N PRO A 280 2.47 -14.66 -24.28
CA PRO A 280 1.10 -14.97 -24.67
C PRO A 280 0.12 -13.86 -24.28
N ASP A 281 -0.75 -13.46 -25.22
CA ASP A 281 -1.89 -12.58 -24.96
C ASP A 281 -3.05 -13.40 -24.35
N ASN A 282 -2.98 -13.63 -23.05
CA ASN A 282 -3.90 -14.50 -22.29
C ASN A 282 -4.40 -13.82 -21.00
N GLY A 283 -5.17 -14.56 -20.19
CA GLY A 283 -5.70 -14.10 -18.91
C GLY A 283 -4.62 -13.69 -17.93
N HIS A 284 -3.47 -14.37 -17.93
CA HIS A 284 -2.36 -14.03 -17.02
C HIS A 284 -1.79 -12.63 -17.27
N LEU A 285 -1.62 -12.24 -18.55
CA LEU A 285 -1.22 -10.88 -18.90
C LEU A 285 -2.29 -9.86 -18.46
N SER A 286 -3.59 -10.19 -18.62
CA SER A 286 -4.66 -9.33 -18.12
C SER A 286 -4.59 -9.14 -16.61
N ASP A 287 -4.38 -10.22 -15.87
CA ASP A 287 -4.23 -10.17 -14.40
C ASP A 287 -3.05 -9.29 -13.98
N MET A 288 -1.90 -9.40 -14.66
CA MET A 288 -0.73 -8.55 -14.38
C MET A 288 -1.01 -7.07 -14.65
N LEU A 289 -1.70 -6.74 -15.74
CA LEU A 289 -2.07 -5.37 -16.06
C LEU A 289 -3.08 -4.78 -15.06
N ASP A 290 -4.06 -5.57 -14.66
CA ASP A 290 -5.02 -5.19 -13.62
C ASP A 290 -4.32 -5.00 -12.25
N ASP A 291 -3.37 -5.84 -11.91
CA ASP A 291 -2.55 -5.72 -10.71
C ASP A 291 -1.73 -4.41 -10.71
N LEU A 292 -1.10 -4.06 -11.84
CA LEU A 292 -0.36 -2.80 -11.99
C LEU A 292 -1.29 -1.57 -11.90
N GLU A 293 -2.50 -1.66 -12.44
CA GLU A 293 -3.51 -0.60 -12.33
C GLU A 293 -3.98 -0.43 -10.88
N HIS A 294 -4.28 -1.53 -10.19
CA HIS A 294 -4.66 -1.50 -8.77
C HIS A 294 -3.57 -0.95 -7.84
N CYS A 295 -2.29 -1.09 -8.24
CA CYS A 295 -1.15 -0.55 -7.51
C CYS A 295 -0.77 0.89 -7.92
N ASP A 296 -1.56 1.56 -8.75
CA ASP A 296 -1.32 2.93 -9.24
C ASP A 296 -0.02 3.09 -10.05
N PHE A 297 0.51 2.02 -10.67
CA PHE A 297 1.64 2.12 -11.60
C PHE A 297 1.19 2.54 -12.98
N VAL A 298 0.09 1.99 -13.45
CA VAL A 298 -0.47 2.26 -14.76
C VAL A 298 -1.90 2.76 -14.64
N ARG A 299 -2.35 3.46 -15.68
CA ARG A 299 -3.76 3.73 -15.89
C ARG A 299 -4.21 3.09 -17.18
N ARG A 300 -5.43 2.64 -17.20
CA ARG A 300 -6.10 2.20 -18.41
C ARG A 300 -7.03 3.30 -18.90
N TYR A 301 -6.95 3.65 -20.17
CA TYR A 301 -7.89 4.56 -20.80
C TYR A 301 -8.31 4.01 -22.17
N ASN A 302 -9.48 4.42 -22.65
CA ASN A 302 -10.00 4.01 -23.93
C ASN A 302 -9.90 5.18 -24.91
N ASN A 303 -9.36 4.93 -26.10
CA ASN A 303 -9.37 5.89 -27.18
C ASN A 303 -10.62 5.64 -28.03
N GLY A 304 -11.76 6.21 -27.61
CA GLY A 304 -13.04 6.06 -28.30
C GLY A 304 -14.04 5.10 -27.64
N THR A 305 -15.06 4.64 -28.41
CA THR A 305 -16.24 3.93 -27.91
C THR A 305 -16.06 2.43 -27.65
N LEU A 306 -14.93 1.82 -28.02
CA LEU A 306 -14.71 0.38 -27.91
C LEU A 306 -13.93 0.01 -26.65
N GLN A 307 -14.59 -0.63 -25.70
CA GLN A 307 -13.96 -1.15 -24.46
C GLN A 307 -12.84 -2.19 -24.71
N LYS A 308 -12.77 -2.78 -25.89
CA LYS A 308 -11.85 -3.88 -26.22
C LYS A 308 -10.38 -3.46 -26.40
N ASN A 309 -10.10 -2.18 -26.64
CA ASN A 309 -8.75 -1.68 -26.96
C ASN A 309 -8.26 -0.68 -25.91
N GLY A 310 -8.39 -1.01 -24.63
CA GLY A 310 -7.82 -0.17 -23.57
C GLY A 310 -6.31 -0.03 -23.72
N ILE A 311 -5.83 1.21 -23.64
CA ILE A 311 -4.41 1.54 -23.66
C ILE A 311 -3.92 1.62 -22.21
N TYR A 312 -2.83 0.96 -21.93
CA TYR A 312 -2.14 0.98 -20.64
C TYR A 312 -0.98 1.97 -20.71
N GLN A 313 -1.02 2.97 -19.85
CA GLN A 313 -0.01 4.02 -19.79
C GLN A 313 0.64 4.03 -18.41
N LEU A 314 1.96 4.09 -18.37
CA LEU A 314 2.71 4.27 -17.12
C LEU A 314 2.45 5.67 -16.56
N VAL A 315 2.01 5.76 -15.31
CA VAL A 315 1.70 7.02 -14.61
C VAL A 315 2.52 7.21 -13.33
N ASP A 316 3.22 6.18 -12.90
CA ASP A 316 4.11 6.27 -11.74
C ASP A 316 5.42 6.99 -12.10
N PHE A 317 5.58 8.20 -11.60
CA PHE A 317 6.75 9.03 -11.90
C PHE A 317 8.05 8.44 -11.35
N PHE A 318 8.01 7.76 -10.20
CA PHE A 318 9.20 7.10 -9.66
C PHE A 318 9.72 6.00 -10.61
N SER A 319 8.83 5.18 -11.16
CA SER A 319 9.19 4.17 -12.16
C SER A 319 9.69 4.80 -13.47
N LEU A 320 9.05 5.89 -13.93
CA LEU A 320 9.50 6.63 -15.12
C LEU A 320 10.92 7.19 -14.91
N PHE A 321 11.18 7.80 -13.76
CA PHE A 321 12.49 8.34 -13.43
C PHE A 321 13.53 7.22 -13.34
N HIS A 322 13.20 6.10 -12.67
CA HIS A 322 14.08 4.95 -12.55
C HIS A 322 14.55 4.45 -13.91
N TYR A 323 13.66 4.21 -14.87
CA TYR A 323 14.05 3.68 -16.18
C TYR A 323 14.77 4.70 -17.07
N ARG A 324 14.52 5.99 -16.91
CA ARG A 324 15.22 7.01 -17.70
C ARG A 324 16.61 7.34 -17.17
N PHE A 325 16.78 7.37 -15.86
CA PHE A 325 17.98 7.89 -15.22
C PHE A 325 18.57 6.94 -14.18
N GLY A 326 17.76 6.25 -13.39
CA GLY A 326 18.18 5.46 -12.24
C GLY A 326 18.94 4.16 -12.60
N THR A 327 18.86 3.67 -13.85
CA THR A 327 19.61 2.50 -14.32
C THR A 327 20.99 2.85 -14.88
N ARG A 328 21.31 4.14 -15.00
CA ARG A 328 22.60 4.60 -15.50
C ARG A 328 23.64 4.44 -14.41
N ARG A 329 24.75 3.74 -14.70
CA ARG A 329 25.94 3.77 -13.85
C ARG A 329 26.60 5.15 -14.01
N VAL A 330 26.39 6.00 -13.03
CA VAL A 330 26.88 7.35 -13.01
C VAL A 330 28.07 7.40 -12.04
N THR A 331 29.19 7.98 -12.48
CA THR A 331 30.38 8.22 -11.66
C THR A 331 30.39 9.63 -11.06
N ASP A 332 29.49 10.52 -11.51
CA ASP A 332 29.38 11.91 -11.06
C ASP A 332 28.29 12.01 -9.98
N GLU A 333 28.69 12.30 -8.75
CA GLU A 333 27.76 12.51 -7.61
C GLU A 333 26.85 13.74 -7.77
N HIS A 334 27.14 14.60 -8.76
CA HIS A 334 26.33 15.77 -9.14
C HIS A 334 25.67 15.59 -10.52
N PHE A 335 25.44 14.37 -10.93
CA PHE A 335 24.91 14.02 -12.25
C PHE A 335 23.61 14.76 -12.56
N TRP A 336 22.64 14.72 -11.67
CA TRP A 336 21.35 15.35 -11.89
C TRP A 336 21.44 16.88 -11.96
N ARG A 337 22.24 17.47 -11.07
CA ARG A 337 22.50 18.90 -11.08
C ARG A 337 23.16 19.36 -12.37
N ASN A 338 24.10 18.58 -12.90
CA ASN A 338 24.85 18.89 -14.11
C ASN A 338 24.04 18.62 -15.39
N THR A 339 23.09 17.68 -15.34
CA THR A 339 22.24 17.29 -16.48
C THR A 339 20.97 18.14 -16.59
N LEU A 340 20.50 18.73 -15.48
CA LEU A 340 19.28 19.51 -15.46
C LEU A 340 19.42 20.76 -16.36
N GLY A 341 18.64 20.80 -17.45
CA GLY A 341 18.67 21.89 -18.43
C GLY A 341 19.44 21.60 -19.70
N THR A 342 20.08 20.45 -19.83
CA THR A 342 20.58 19.98 -21.13
C THR A 342 19.44 19.35 -21.93
N PRO A 343 19.23 19.72 -23.21
CA PRO A 343 18.29 19.02 -24.06
C PRO A 343 18.78 17.59 -24.32
N GLU A 344 18.00 16.59 -23.99
CA GLU A 344 18.11 15.22 -24.51
C GLU A 344 17.11 15.01 -25.63
#